data_87df228bde658c83eeb50411002c6e91
#
_entry.id   87df228bde658c83eeb50411002c6e91
#
_cell.length_a   1.000
_cell.length_b   1.000
_cell.length_c   1.000
_cell.angle_alpha   90.00
_cell.angle_beta   90.00
_cell.angle_gamma   90.00
#
_symmetry.space_group_name_H-M   'P 1'
#
loop_
_entity.id
_entity.type
_entity.pdbx_description
1 polymer ?
#
loop_
_entity_poly.entity_id
_entity_poly.type
_entity_poly.pdbx_seq_one_letter_code
_entity_poly.pdbx_strand_id
1 'polypeptide(L)'
;LYRYSLVSHADRPLLEAAGASARFGGMRVRDAITRMTVSPLAQFGAVTFVDEAEATYVVFRGTDASAVGWAEDARFGLEFPTDSQRWAANYLAYAASRADGPIVVVGHSKGANLALYAAAATTPPALERVYAFDPVGFPASVVEGGFFESIDGLMRIYVTAGSWVSPLLPLPAPATVVASSWPGPLSHNPYAWR
;
A
#
# COMPACT_ATOMS: atom_id res chain seq x y z
N LEU A 1 13.86 -11.05 4.98
CA LEU A 1 12.82 -10.00 5.00
C LEU A 1 13.27 -8.73 5.76
N TYR A 2 14.03 -8.84 6.84
CA TYR A 2 14.45 -7.70 7.69
C TYR A 2 15.64 -6.89 7.15
N ARG A 3 16.34 -7.36 6.14
CA ARG A 3 17.62 -6.78 5.71
C ARG A 3 17.51 -5.39 5.08
N TYR A 4 16.29 -4.97 4.70
CA TYR A 4 16.01 -3.71 4.01
C TYR A 4 14.86 -2.91 4.63
N SER A 5 14.41 -3.25 5.84
CA SER A 5 13.40 -2.44 6.55
C SER A 5 14.04 -1.20 7.16
N LEU A 6 13.40 -0.04 6.99
CA LEU A 6 13.83 1.22 7.59
C LEU A 6 13.62 1.26 9.12
N VAL A 7 12.80 0.35 9.69
CA VAL A 7 12.42 0.31 11.12
C VAL A 7 12.44 -1.12 11.68
N SER A 8 13.37 -1.93 11.23
CA SER A 8 13.43 -3.38 11.49
C SER A 8 13.39 -3.80 12.96
N HIS A 9 13.90 -2.97 13.88
CA HIS A 9 13.90 -3.27 15.31
C HIS A 9 12.54 -3.03 16.00
N ALA A 10 11.63 -2.24 15.42
CA ALA A 10 10.27 -2.03 15.92
C ALA A 10 9.26 -3.00 15.29
N ASP A 11 9.52 -3.46 14.07
CA ASP A 11 8.59 -4.31 13.31
C ASP A 11 8.38 -5.67 13.98
N ARG A 12 9.46 -6.27 14.51
CA ARG A 12 9.38 -7.60 15.13
C ARG A 12 8.54 -7.61 16.41
N PRO A 13 8.74 -6.72 17.39
CA PRO A 13 7.88 -6.64 18.57
C PRO A 13 6.41 -6.37 18.20
N LEU A 14 6.15 -5.53 17.19
CA LEU A 14 4.79 -5.27 16.72
C LEU A 14 4.15 -6.54 16.14
N LEU A 15 4.87 -7.29 15.31
CA LEU A 15 4.38 -8.54 14.73
C LEU A 15 4.10 -9.60 15.81
N GLU A 16 4.98 -9.72 16.81
CA GLU A 16 4.81 -10.62 17.95
C GLU A 16 3.58 -10.22 18.76
N ALA A 17 3.38 -8.93 19.05
CA ALA A 17 2.21 -8.44 19.77
C ALA A 17 0.92 -8.62 18.95
N ALA A 18 0.93 -8.39 17.64
CA ALA A 18 -0.20 -8.62 16.76
C ALA A 18 -0.60 -10.12 16.76
N GLY A 19 0.40 -11.00 16.58
CA GLY A 19 0.16 -12.45 16.60
C GLY A 19 -0.35 -13.00 17.94
N ALA A 20 -0.03 -12.34 19.04
CA ALA A 20 -0.54 -12.69 20.37
C ALA A 20 -1.90 -12.06 20.71
N SER A 21 -2.38 -11.12 19.88
CA SER A 21 -3.63 -10.41 20.14
C SER A 21 -4.86 -11.22 19.73
N ALA A 22 -5.97 -11.04 20.45
CA ALA A 22 -7.26 -11.63 20.09
C ALA A 22 -7.77 -11.14 18.72
N ARG A 23 -7.34 -9.93 18.29
CA ARG A 23 -7.81 -9.34 17.04
C ARG A 23 -7.09 -9.88 15.80
N PHE A 24 -5.79 -10.12 15.90
CA PHE A 24 -4.97 -10.45 14.72
C PHE A 24 -4.36 -11.87 14.79
N GLY A 25 -4.38 -12.50 15.98
CA GLY A 25 -3.75 -13.81 16.19
C GLY A 25 -4.37 -14.94 15.36
N GLY A 26 -5.67 -14.83 15.02
CA GLY A 26 -6.37 -15.78 14.16
C GLY A 26 -6.17 -15.55 12.66
N MET A 27 -5.49 -14.46 12.24
CA MET A 27 -5.24 -14.20 10.83
C MET A 27 -4.24 -15.20 10.23
N ARG A 28 -4.57 -15.73 9.07
CA ARG A 28 -3.73 -16.68 8.32
C ARG A 28 -3.05 -15.95 7.15
N VAL A 29 -1.76 -16.19 6.93
CA VAL A 29 -1.08 -15.79 5.68
C VAL A 29 -1.45 -16.80 4.60
N ARG A 30 -2.10 -16.34 3.53
CA ARG A 30 -2.47 -17.17 2.38
C ARG A 30 -1.37 -17.18 1.33
N ASP A 31 -0.88 -15.98 0.96
CA ASP A 31 0.14 -15.80 -0.07
C ASP A 31 1.09 -14.67 0.32
N ALA A 32 2.34 -14.75 -0.14
CA ALA A 32 3.31 -13.68 -0.01
C ALA A 32 4.29 -13.68 -1.18
N ILE A 33 4.65 -12.50 -1.66
CA ILE A 33 5.63 -12.33 -2.74
C ILE A 33 6.58 -11.18 -2.42
N THR A 34 7.84 -11.36 -2.77
CA THR A 34 8.82 -10.26 -2.82
C THR A 34 9.59 -10.38 -4.12
N ARG A 35 9.67 -9.29 -4.86
CA ARG A 35 10.38 -9.22 -6.13
C ARG A 35 11.19 -7.93 -6.21
N MET A 36 12.43 -8.04 -6.68
CA MET A 36 13.30 -6.90 -6.97
C MET A 36 14.01 -7.17 -8.28
N THR A 37 13.94 -6.23 -9.20
CA THR A 37 14.58 -6.31 -10.52
C THR A 37 15.25 -4.98 -10.87
N VAL A 38 16.31 -5.05 -11.66
CA VAL A 38 17.01 -3.86 -12.19
C VAL A 38 16.64 -3.60 -13.66
N SER A 39 16.07 -4.61 -14.32
CA SER A 39 15.53 -4.51 -15.69
C SER A 39 14.29 -5.42 -15.80
N PRO A 40 13.09 -4.87 -15.78
CA PRO A 40 12.76 -3.48 -15.44
C PRO A 40 13.18 -3.08 -14.02
N LEU A 41 13.40 -1.78 -13.79
CA LEU A 41 13.72 -1.25 -12.46
C LEU A 41 12.47 -1.24 -11.61
N ALA A 42 12.33 -2.22 -10.72
CA ALA A 42 11.16 -2.33 -9.86
C ALA A 42 11.44 -3.09 -8.56
N GLN A 43 10.82 -2.62 -7.47
CA GLN A 43 10.81 -3.26 -6.16
C GLN A 43 9.35 -3.44 -5.72
N PHE A 44 8.94 -4.69 -5.53
CA PHE A 44 7.58 -5.08 -5.23
C PHE A 44 7.52 -6.04 -4.04
N GLY A 45 6.51 -5.89 -3.22
CA GLY A 45 6.22 -6.84 -2.16
C GLY A 45 4.74 -6.78 -1.81
N ALA A 46 4.13 -7.95 -1.64
CA ALA A 46 2.75 -8.06 -1.21
C ALA A 46 2.54 -9.28 -0.33
N VAL A 47 1.55 -9.21 0.54
CA VAL A 47 1.11 -10.33 1.37
C VAL A 47 -0.42 -10.33 1.42
N THR A 48 -1.02 -11.53 1.40
CA THR A 48 -2.44 -11.73 1.57
C THR A 48 -2.70 -12.41 2.91
N PHE A 49 -3.48 -11.76 3.76
CA PHE A 49 -4.00 -12.33 4.98
C PHE A 49 -5.49 -12.66 4.81
N VAL A 50 -5.95 -13.64 5.57
CA VAL A 50 -7.37 -14.00 5.67
C VAL A 50 -7.71 -14.12 7.14
N ASP A 51 -8.78 -13.47 7.56
CA ASP A 51 -9.27 -13.57 8.94
C ASP A 51 -10.24 -14.74 9.13
N GLU A 52 -10.76 -14.92 10.36
CA GLU A 52 -11.68 -15.97 10.70
C GLU A 52 -13.06 -15.83 10.04
N ALA A 53 -13.41 -14.63 9.57
CA ALA A 53 -14.65 -14.35 8.84
C ALA A 53 -14.45 -14.47 7.31
N GLU A 54 -13.33 -15.03 6.87
CA GLU A 54 -12.91 -15.17 5.45
C GLU A 54 -12.74 -13.84 4.71
N ALA A 55 -12.65 -12.70 5.44
CA ALA A 55 -12.27 -11.45 4.80
C ALA A 55 -10.79 -11.49 4.38
N THR A 56 -10.52 -11.08 3.15
CA THR A 56 -9.20 -11.13 2.50
C THR A 56 -8.56 -9.75 2.53
N TYR A 57 -7.40 -9.64 3.14
CA TYR A 57 -6.60 -8.41 3.24
C TYR A 57 -5.38 -8.51 2.33
N VAL A 58 -5.36 -7.74 1.25
CA VAL A 58 -4.22 -7.66 0.33
C VAL A 58 -3.39 -6.44 0.70
N VAL A 59 -2.18 -6.67 1.20
CA VAL A 59 -1.30 -5.63 1.74
C VAL A 59 -0.09 -5.47 0.83
N PHE A 60 0.10 -4.27 0.27
CA PHE A 60 1.25 -3.92 -0.53
C PHE A 60 2.32 -3.21 0.32
N ARG A 61 3.55 -3.69 0.20
CA ARG A 61 4.70 -3.13 0.91
C ARG A 61 5.15 -1.82 0.27
N GLY A 62 5.50 -0.84 1.10
CA GLY A 62 6.15 0.39 0.69
C GLY A 62 7.61 0.17 0.26
N THR A 63 8.29 1.28 -0.03
CA THR A 63 9.70 1.29 -0.41
C THR A 63 10.56 0.77 0.73
N ASP A 64 11.53 -0.06 0.38
CA ASP A 64 12.57 -0.49 1.31
C ASP A 64 13.82 0.45 1.22
N ALA A 65 14.87 0.14 1.97
CA ALA A 65 16.11 0.92 1.96
C ALA A 65 16.99 0.68 0.71
N SER A 66 16.49 -0.02 -0.31
CA SER A 66 17.27 -0.31 -1.52
C SER A 66 17.31 0.87 -2.49
N ALA A 67 18.43 1.02 -3.20
CA ALA A 67 18.57 2.02 -4.26
C ALA A 67 17.54 1.80 -5.40
N VAL A 68 17.16 0.54 -5.66
CA VAL A 68 16.14 0.18 -6.65
C VAL A 68 14.78 0.74 -6.25
N GLY A 69 14.38 0.60 -4.97
CA GLY A 69 13.11 1.14 -4.48
C GLY A 69 13.03 2.65 -4.61
N TRP A 70 14.06 3.37 -4.17
CA TRP A 70 14.12 4.83 -4.28
C TRP A 70 14.16 5.34 -5.73
N ALA A 71 14.89 4.65 -6.60
CA ALA A 71 14.95 5.02 -8.01
C ALA A 71 13.60 4.77 -8.73
N GLU A 72 12.86 3.75 -8.33
CA GLU A 72 11.50 3.54 -8.84
C GLU A 72 10.53 4.62 -8.33
N ASP A 73 10.62 5.02 -7.06
CA ASP A 73 9.76 6.07 -6.51
C ASP A 73 9.88 7.39 -7.27
N ALA A 74 11.08 7.75 -7.72
CA ALA A 74 11.30 8.91 -8.57
C ALA A 74 10.59 8.83 -9.94
N ARG A 75 10.20 7.65 -10.39
CA ARG A 75 9.51 7.43 -11.68
C ARG A 75 7.99 7.58 -11.60
N PHE A 76 7.38 7.53 -10.39
CA PHE A 76 5.91 7.61 -10.26
C PHE A 76 5.29 8.90 -10.84
N GLY A 77 6.05 9.99 -10.90
CA GLY A 77 5.62 11.23 -11.54
C GLY A 77 5.80 11.27 -13.06
N LEU A 78 6.58 10.34 -13.62
CA LEU A 78 7.02 10.36 -15.04
C LEU A 78 6.46 9.18 -15.84
N GLU A 79 6.16 8.07 -15.21
CA GLU A 79 5.70 6.83 -15.85
C GLU A 79 4.40 6.33 -15.20
N PHE A 80 3.42 6.00 -16.04
CA PHE A 80 2.17 5.40 -15.60
C PHE A 80 1.62 4.44 -16.67
N PRO A 81 1.29 3.19 -16.29
CA PRO A 81 1.65 2.57 -15.02
C PRO A 81 3.11 2.08 -14.99
N THR A 82 3.73 2.09 -13.82
CA THR A 82 5.03 1.47 -13.58
C THR A 82 4.92 -0.06 -13.54
N ASP A 83 6.06 -0.76 -13.60
CA ASP A 83 6.05 -2.23 -13.54
C ASP A 83 5.53 -2.76 -12.20
N SER A 84 5.87 -2.12 -11.07
CA SER A 84 5.33 -2.53 -9.77
C SER A 84 3.82 -2.30 -9.66
N GLN A 85 3.27 -1.27 -10.29
CA GLN A 85 1.83 -1.09 -10.40
C GLN A 85 1.16 -2.21 -11.18
N ARG A 86 1.71 -2.60 -12.35
CA ARG A 86 1.20 -3.75 -13.12
C ARG A 86 1.26 -5.06 -12.32
N TRP A 87 2.36 -5.27 -11.57
CA TRP A 87 2.46 -6.45 -10.70
C TRP A 87 1.47 -6.42 -9.54
N ALA A 88 1.18 -5.23 -8.99
CA ALA A 88 0.16 -5.07 -7.96
C ALA A 88 -1.24 -5.42 -8.48
N ALA A 89 -1.61 -4.97 -9.68
CA ALA A 89 -2.88 -5.33 -10.31
C ALA A 89 -2.99 -6.84 -10.55
N ASN A 90 -1.94 -7.47 -11.08
CA ASN A 90 -1.91 -8.91 -11.31
C ASN A 90 -2.01 -9.70 -9.99
N TYR A 91 -1.32 -9.24 -8.95
CA TYR A 91 -1.38 -9.88 -7.63
C TYR A 91 -2.77 -9.73 -6.99
N LEU A 92 -3.39 -8.56 -7.08
CA LEU A 92 -4.75 -8.35 -6.57
C LEU A 92 -5.77 -9.21 -7.32
N ALA A 93 -5.69 -9.27 -8.65
CA ALA A 93 -6.55 -10.14 -9.45
C ALA A 93 -6.41 -11.62 -9.07
N TYR A 94 -5.16 -12.09 -8.85
CA TYR A 94 -4.90 -13.44 -8.35
C TYR A 94 -5.48 -13.65 -6.94
N ALA A 95 -5.25 -12.74 -6.01
CA ALA A 95 -5.79 -12.85 -4.65
C ALA A 95 -7.33 -12.85 -4.65
N ALA A 96 -7.93 -11.99 -5.48
CA ALA A 96 -9.38 -11.88 -5.63
C ALA A 96 -10.02 -13.14 -6.21
N SER A 97 -9.37 -13.82 -7.14
CA SER A 97 -9.87 -15.08 -7.70
C SER A 97 -9.93 -16.24 -6.68
N ARG A 98 -9.35 -16.05 -5.49
CA ARG A 98 -9.27 -17.02 -4.41
C ARG A 98 -9.92 -16.52 -3.11
N ALA A 99 -10.57 -15.38 -3.16
CA ALA A 99 -11.25 -14.79 -2.01
C ALA A 99 -12.67 -15.34 -1.92
N ASP A 100 -13.04 -15.83 -0.73
CA ASP A 100 -14.37 -16.34 -0.44
C ASP A 100 -15.27 -15.26 0.21
N GLY A 101 -14.67 -14.20 0.72
CA GLY A 101 -15.34 -13.07 1.40
C GLY A 101 -14.92 -11.71 0.85
N PRO A 102 -15.23 -10.63 1.60
CA PRO A 102 -14.89 -9.27 1.19
C PRO A 102 -13.37 -9.07 1.09
N ILE A 103 -12.98 -8.16 0.19
CA ILE A 103 -11.58 -7.83 -0.06
C ILE A 103 -11.29 -6.42 0.43
N VAL A 104 -10.27 -6.31 1.27
CA VAL A 104 -9.71 -5.04 1.73
C VAL A 104 -8.29 -4.92 1.20
N VAL A 105 -8.00 -3.82 0.53
CA VAL A 105 -6.67 -3.55 -0.02
C VAL A 105 -5.98 -2.48 0.81
N VAL A 106 -4.73 -2.69 1.18
CA VAL A 106 -4.01 -1.85 2.14
C VAL A 106 -2.60 -1.55 1.67
N GLY A 107 -2.12 -0.35 1.92
CA GLY A 107 -0.71 -0.01 1.72
C GLY A 107 -0.30 1.27 2.42
N HIS A 108 1.01 1.43 2.62
CA HIS A 108 1.65 2.64 3.12
C HIS A 108 2.71 3.12 2.13
N SER A 109 2.85 4.44 1.96
CA SER A 109 3.84 5.05 1.06
C SER A 109 3.67 4.57 -0.39
N LYS A 110 4.71 4.08 -1.06
CA LYS A 110 4.60 3.39 -2.35
C LYS A 110 3.56 2.27 -2.34
N GLY A 111 3.49 1.47 -1.26
CA GLY A 111 2.49 0.41 -1.14
C GLY A 111 1.05 0.94 -1.20
N ALA A 112 0.80 2.15 -0.71
CA ALA A 112 -0.50 2.81 -0.81
C ALA A 112 -0.82 3.25 -2.25
N ASN A 113 0.18 3.73 -3.01
CA ASN A 113 0.04 3.98 -4.45
C ASN A 113 -0.31 2.68 -5.19
N LEU A 114 0.42 1.58 -4.89
CA LEU A 114 0.16 0.27 -5.49
C LEU A 114 -1.26 -0.24 -5.15
N ALA A 115 -1.72 -0.04 -3.91
CA ALA A 115 -3.05 -0.42 -3.45
C ALA A 115 -4.15 0.31 -4.24
N LEU A 116 -4.04 1.63 -4.36
CA LEU A 116 -4.98 2.47 -5.12
C LEU A 116 -4.99 2.08 -6.61
N TYR A 117 -3.79 1.95 -7.21
CA TYR A 117 -3.69 1.55 -8.61
C TYR A 117 -4.29 0.18 -8.87
N ALA A 118 -3.90 -0.83 -8.09
CA ALA A 118 -4.37 -2.19 -8.29
C ALA A 118 -5.90 -2.29 -8.15
N ALA A 119 -6.46 -1.64 -7.14
CA ALA A 119 -7.91 -1.60 -6.93
C ALA A 119 -8.66 -0.96 -8.11
N ALA A 120 -8.20 0.18 -8.62
CA ALA A 120 -8.82 0.86 -9.76
C ALA A 120 -8.66 0.06 -11.06
N ALA A 121 -7.49 -0.54 -11.29
CA ALA A 121 -7.21 -1.29 -12.51
C ALA A 121 -7.96 -2.63 -12.59
N THR A 122 -8.32 -3.24 -11.46
CA THR A 122 -8.93 -4.58 -11.45
C THR A 122 -10.38 -4.59 -10.97
N THR A 123 -10.76 -3.66 -10.11
CA THR A 123 -12.10 -3.51 -9.51
C THR A 123 -12.75 -4.86 -9.17
N PRO A 124 -12.17 -5.67 -8.26
CA PRO A 124 -12.74 -6.98 -7.94
C PRO A 124 -14.18 -6.84 -7.42
N PRO A 125 -15.12 -7.71 -7.80
CA PRO A 125 -16.51 -7.59 -7.36
C PRO A 125 -16.71 -7.59 -5.84
N ALA A 126 -15.83 -8.27 -5.10
CA ALA A 126 -15.86 -8.32 -3.64
C ALA A 126 -15.04 -7.21 -2.97
N LEU A 127 -14.54 -6.21 -3.73
CA LEU A 127 -13.77 -5.10 -3.17
C LEU A 127 -14.66 -4.25 -2.25
N GLU A 128 -14.32 -4.22 -0.97
CA GLU A 128 -15.06 -3.48 0.03
C GLU A 128 -14.39 -2.13 0.34
N ARG A 129 -13.06 -2.12 0.45
CA ARG A 129 -12.32 -0.92 0.89
C ARG A 129 -10.88 -0.91 0.40
N VAL A 130 -10.36 0.30 0.18
CA VAL A 130 -8.94 0.56 -0.09
C VAL A 130 -8.42 1.53 0.97
N TYR A 131 -7.50 1.10 1.81
CA TYR A 131 -6.82 1.93 2.79
C TYR A 131 -5.44 2.33 2.29
N ALA A 132 -5.24 3.62 2.08
CA ALA A 132 -3.99 4.19 1.61
C ALA A 132 -3.41 5.13 2.68
N PHE A 133 -2.28 4.74 3.25
CA PHE A 133 -1.61 5.48 4.32
C PHE A 133 -0.40 6.24 3.75
N ASP A 134 -0.49 7.56 3.78
CA ASP A 134 0.51 8.53 3.30
C ASP A 134 1.06 8.17 1.91
N PRO A 135 0.18 8.02 0.89
CA PRO A 135 0.56 7.51 -0.42
C PRO A 135 1.45 8.48 -1.18
N VAL A 136 2.31 7.94 -2.02
CA VAL A 136 2.77 8.66 -3.21
C VAL A 136 1.56 8.84 -4.12
N GLY A 137 1.29 10.07 -4.57
CA GLY A 137 0.17 10.35 -5.48
C GLY A 137 0.40 9.85 -6.90
N PHE A 138 -0.36 10.41 -7.85
CA PHE A 138 -0.34 10.02 -9.25
C PHE A 138 -0.16 11.25 -10.15
N PRO A 139 0.28 11.09 -11.42
CA PRO A 139 0.29 12.19 -12.38
C PRO A 139 -1.10 12.84 -12.50
N ALA A 140 -1.16 14.17 -12.60
CA ALA A 140 -2.42 14.91 -12.65
C ALA A 140 -3.34 14.40 -13.78
N SER A 141 -2.78 14.10 -14.94
CA SER A 141 -3.54 13.55 -16.08
C SER A 141 -4.23 12.22 -15.80
N VAL A 142 -3.69 11.41 -14.87
CA VAL A 142 -4.30 10.13 -14.47
C VAL A 142 -5.48 10.36 -13.52
N VAL A 143 -5.30 11.28 -12.56
CA VAL A 143 -6.36 11.62 -11.59
C VAL A 143 -7.51 12.33 -12.30
N GLU A 144 -7.21 13.35 -13.08
CA GLU A 144 -8.20 14.15 -13.83
C GLU A 144 -8.86 13.33 -14.96
N GLY A 145 -8.18 12.33 -15.49
CA GLY A 145 -8.67 11.41 -16.51
C GLY A 145 -9.66 10.35 -16.00
N GLY A 146 -10.02 10.37 -14.72
CA GLY A 146 -11.05 9.48 -14.16
C GLY A 146 -10.62 8.04 -13.90
N PHE A 147 -9.32 7.75 -13.89
CA PHE A 147 -8.82 6.38 -13.68
C PHE A 147 -9.34 5.71 -12.40
N PHE A 148 -9.66 6.49 -11.37
CA PHE A 148 -10.08 6.01 -10.06
C PHE A 148 -11.60 6.01 -9.83
N GLU A 149 -12.41 6.40 -10.81
CA GLU A 149 -13.88 6.51 -10.69
C GLU A 149 -14.52 5.19 -10.25
N SER A 150 -14.00 4.05 -10.74
CA SER A 150 -14.54 2.72 -10.41
C SER A 150 -14.44 2.34 -8.93
N ILE A 151 -13.57 3.01 -8.18
CA ILE A 151 -13.38 2.79 -6.74
C ILE A 151 -13.72 4.03 -5.91
N ASP A 152 -14.39 5.02 -6.49
CA ASP A 152 -14.85 6.18 -5.74
C ASP A 152 -15.77 5.74 -4.59
N GLY A 153 -15.64 6.42 -3.44
CA GLY A 153 -16.35 6.02 -2.22
C GLY A 153 -15.75 4.81 -1.47
N LEU A 154 -14.94 3.98 -2.11
CA LEU A 154 -14.23 2.86 -1.45
C LEU A 154 -12.88 3.28 -0.87
N MET A 155 -12.30 4.37 -1.35
CA MET A 155 -11.00 4.87 -0.90
C MET A 155 -11.06 5.51 0.49
N ARG A 156 -10.08 5.19 1.32
CA ARG A 156 -9.81 5.84 2.61
C ARG A 156 -8.35 6.22 2.65
N ILE A 157 -8.07 7.49 2.37
CA ILE A 157 -6.72 8.03 2.29
C ILE A 157 -6.42 8.79 3.57
N TYR A 158 -5.32 8.46 4.21
CA TYR A 158 -4.82 9.13 5.40
C TYR A 158 -3.44 9.71 5.12
N VAL A 159 -3.21 10.96 5.50
CA VAL A 159 -1.92 11.63 5.36
C VAL A 159 -1.51 12.23 6.70
N THR A 160 -0.23 12.32 6.97
CA THR A 160 0.24 12.96 8.20
C THR A 160 0.30 14.48 8.07
N ALA A 161 0.08 15.19 9.16
CA ALA A 161 0.14 16.65 9.20
C ALA A 161 1.49 17.25 8.76
N GLY A 162 2.56 16.46 8.77
CA GLY A 162 3.90 16.86 8.33
C GLY A 162 4.39 16.07 7.11
N SER A 163 3.49 15.40 6.37
CA SER A 163 3.89 14.61 5.20
C SER A 163 4.63 15.47 4.17
N TRP A 164 5.69 14.90 3.65
CA TRP A 164 6.43 15.42 2.50
C TRP A 164 6.27 14.52 1.26
N VAL A 165 5.64 13.35 1.42
CA VAL A 165 5.42 12.37 0.35
C VAL A 165 4.11 12.66 -0.38
N SER A 166 3.00 12.73 0.33
CA SER A 166 1.67 12.94 -0.25
C SER A 166 1.51 14.27 -1.02
N PRO A 167 2.21 15.37 -0.68
CA PRO A 167 2.11 16.60 -1.46
C PRO A 167 2.89 16.58 -2.78
N LEU A 168 3.72 15.57 -3.06
CA LEU A 168 4.53 15.52 -4.27
C LEU A 168 3.69 15.34 -5.54
N LEU A 169 2.58 14.62 -5.46
CA LEU A 169 1.71 14.34 -6.60
C LEU A 169 0.25 14.38 -6.16
N PRO A 170 -0.70 14.67 -7.06
CA PRO A 170 -2.14 14.65 -6.79
C PRO A 170 -2.63 13.33 -6.20
N LEU A 171 -3.55 13.41 -5.26
CA LEU A 171 -4.27 12.27 -4.70
C LEU A 171 -5.60 12.06 -5.41
N PRO A 172 -6.07 10.81 -5.59
CA PRO A 172 -7.30 10.52 -6.33
C PRO A 172 -8.60 10.83 -5.56
N ALA A 173 -8.51 11.10 -4.26
CA ALA A 173 -9.64 11.45 -3.40
C ALA A 173 -9.19 12.32 -2.23
N PRO A 174 -10.12 13.01 -1.54
CA PRO A 174 -9.81 13.74 -0.32
C PRO A 174 -9.18 12.85 0.76
N ALA A 175 -8.18 13.39 1.46
CA ALA A 175 -7.47 12.68 2.51
C ALA A 175 -7.86 13.17 3.91
N THR A 176 -7.88 12.25 4.86
CA THR A 176 -7.97 12.56 6.30
C THR A 176 -6.57 12.85 6.82
N VAL A 177 -6.38 14.03 7.42
CA VAL A 177 -5.10 14.39 8.04
C VAL A 177 -5.02 13.81 9.45
N VAL A 178 -3.96 13.07 9.74
CA VAL A 178 -3.68 12.51 11.06
C VAL A 178 -2.49 13.20 11.72
N ALA A 179 -2.53 13.31 13.05
CA ALA A 179 -1.44 13.88 13.81
C ALA A 179 -0.22 12.94 13.81
N SER A 180 0.97 13.53 13.88
CA SER A 180 2.21 12.80 14.08
C SER A 180 2.98 13.38 15.27
N SER A 181 3.61 12.49 16.03
CA SER A 181 4.51 12.89 17.14
C SER A 181 5.91 13.25 16.67
N TRP A 182 6.27 12.90 15.42
CA TRP A 182 7.57 13.21 14.83
C TRP A 182 7.44 14.30 13.77
N PRO A 183 8.38 15.26 13.71
CA PRO A 183 8.30 16.39 12.79
C PRO A 183 8.84 16.05 11.39
N GLY A 184 8.39 16.82 10.40
CA GLY A 184 8.90 16.80 9.03
C GLY A 184 8.89 15.41 8.39
N PRO A 185 9.93 15.01 7.66
CA PRO A 185 9.99 13.72 6.95
C PRO A 185 9.79 12.50 7.84
N LEU A 186 10.11 12.59 9.14
CA LEU A 186 9.93 11.50 10.09
C LEU A 186 8.45 11.22 10.38
N SER A 187 7.55 12.19 10.13
CA SER A 187 6.10 12.02 10.28
C SER A 187 5.53 10.95 9.34
N HIS A 188 6.23 10.66 8.24
CA HIS A 188 5.85 9.61 7.29
C HIS A 188 5.86 8.20 7.91
N ASN A 189 6.59 8.01 9.00
CA ASN A 189 6.69 6.72 9.67
C ASN A 189 5.40 6.43 10.47
N PRO A 190 4.68 5.31 10.21
CA PRO A 190 3.43 4.99 10.90
C PRO A 190 3.55 4.86 12.42
N TYR A 191 4.74 4.57 12.96
CA TYR A 191 4.97 4.53 14.41
C TYR A 191 4.86 5.90 15.10
N ALA A 192 4.86 6.99 14.32
CA ALA A 192 4.72 8.35 14.83
C ALA A 192 3.27 8.84 14.85
N TRP A 193 2.33 8.10 14.25
CA TRP A 193 0.94 8.52 14.06
C TRP A 193 0.12 8.44 15.36
N ARG A 194 -0.87 9.35 15.50
CA ARG A 194 -1.73 9.46 16.67
C ARG A 194 -3.18 9.68 16.27
#